data_a936a5422f9305a68743d14bb9877367
#
_entry.id   a936a5422f9305a68743d14bb9877367
#
_cell.length_a   1.000
_cell.length_b   1.000
_cell.length_c   1.000
_cell.angle_alpha   90.00
_cell.angle_beta   90.00
_cell.angle_gamma   90.00
#
_symmetry.space_group_name_H-M   'P 1'
#
loop_
_entity.id
_entity.type
_entity.pdbx_description
1 polymer ?
#
loop_
_entity_poly.entity_id
_entity_poly.type
_entity_poly.pdbx_seq_one_letter_code
_entity_poly.pdbx_strand_id
1 'polypeptide(L)'
;MAVPVPELSLEAVLEQHLRAPLLESDAALAAVADTRDREQRLRRFLPPQIVRRLDRGFARSYTVHPSTARSLYAIARALRPAVTFETGTYWGYSTAILAAAARDEQFGVVHTFDLYPHAGKHIPPSLMPWVRLHRGQAATDAMPAVLHTVRPSLFFQDSVHDYQGVLAELRVVQPCLAAGAVVLFHDFVVDGVLQAAIDGLPEFFVARIAGDDPQQLGIAIAPGARLTR
;
A
#
# COMPACT_ATOMS: atom_id res chain seq x y z
N MET A 1 1.92 7.06 26.59
CA MET A 1 0.58 7.50 26.13
C MET A 1 0.66 7.61 24.63
N ALA A 2 -0.21 6.92 23.87
CA ALA A 2 -0.26 7.05 22.41
C ALA A 2 -0.58 8.52 22.05
N VAL A 3 0.14 9.07 21.08
CA VAL A 3 -0.15 10.42 20.57
C VAL A 3 -1.48 10.35 19.82
N PRO A 4 -2.48 11.16 20.20
CA PRO A 4 -3.75 11.16 19.48
C PRO A 4 -3.53 11.73 18.06
N VAL A 5 -3.88 10.95 17.05
CA VAL A 5 -3.92 11.41 15.65
C VAL A 5 -5.38 11.60 15.23
N PRO A 6 -5.68 12.58 14.35
CA PRO A 6 -7.03 12.79 13.85
C PRO A 6 -7.50 11.59 13.02
N GLU A 7 -8.79 11.37 13.02
CA GLU A 7 -9.47 10.46 12.09
C GLU A 7 -10.21 11.29 11.04
N LEU A 8 -9.97 11.01 9.77
CA LEU A 8 -10.53 11.75 8.65
C LEU A 8 -11.29 10.79 7.72
N SER A 9 -12.39 11.23 7.15
CA SER A 9 -13.01 10.49 6.05
C SER A 9 -12.10 10.52 4.81
N LEU A 10 -12.26 9.55 3.93
CA LEU A 10 -11.53 9.52 2.65
C LEU A 10 -11.80 10.80 1.85
N GLU A 11 -13.04 11.27 1.84
CA GLU A 11 -13.46 12.52 1.19
C GLU A 11 -12.71 13.71 1.76
N ALA A 12 -12.61 13.81 3.10
CA ALA A 12 -11.87 14.89 3.77
C ALA A 12 -10.37 14.86 3.40
N VAL A 13 -9.76 13.67 3.33
CA VAL A 13 -8.37 13.52 2.88
C VAL A 13 -8.21 14.03 1.45
N LEU A 14 -9.08 13.61 0.55
CA LEU A 14 -9.01 13.99 -0.86
C LEU A 14 -9.24 15.49 -1.06
N GLU A 15 -10.29 16.05 -0.48
CA GLU A 15 -10.69 17.44 -0.69
C GLU A 15 -9.75 18.43 0.05
N GLN A 16 -9.50 18.20 1.33
CA GLN A 16 -8.80 19.17 2.18
C GLN A 16 -7.27 19.09 2.03
N HIS A 17 -6.73 17.89 1.91
CA HIS A 17 -5.28 17.67 1.90
C HIS A 17 -4.72 17.44 0.49
N LEU A 18 -5.43 16.71 -0.36
CA LEU A 18 -4.99 16.40 -1.72
C LEU A 18 -5.65 17.28 -2.79
N ARG A 19 -6.71 18.04 -2.42
CA ARG A 19 -7.47 18.93 -3.32
C ARG A 19 -7.98 18.21 -4.57
N ALA A 20 -8.41 16.98 -4.40
CA ALA A 20 -8.89 16.10 -5.46
C ALA A 20 -10.34 15.67 -5.21
N PRO A 21 -11.14 15.51 -6.27
CA PRO A 21 -12.46 14.89 -6.14
C PRO A 21 -12.31 13.40 -5.82
N LEU A 22 -13.29 12.85 -5.11
CA LEU A 22 -13.44 11.41 -4.97
C LEU A 22 -13.80 10.81 -6.33
N LEU A 23 -12.88 10.06 -6.92
CA LEU A 23 -13.13 9.28 -8.12
C LEU A 23 -13.59 7.89 -7.70
N GLU A 24 -14.87 7.65 -7.69
CA GLU A 24 -15.41 6.32 -7.49
C GLU A 24 -15.13 5.45 -8.72
N SER A 25 -14.66 4.25 -8.48
CA SER A 25 -14.47 3.28 -9.56
C SER A 25 -14.58 1.87 -9.01
N ASP A 26 -15.36 1.06 -9.71
CA ASP A 26 -15.43 -0.37 -9.47
C ASP A 26 -14.12 -1.10 -9.83
N ALA A 27 -13.17 -0.44 -10.49
CA ALA A 27 -11.93 -1.05 -10.97
C ALA A 27 -11.06 -1.58 -9.84
N ALA A 28 -10.96 -0.88 -8.69
CA ALA A 28 -10.20 -1.36 -7.54
C ALA A 28 -10.87 -2.59 -6.92
N LEU A 29 -12.19 -2.56 -6.77
CA LEU A 29 -12.96 -3.69 -6.27
C LEU A 29 -12.89 -4.88 -7.24
N ALA A 30 -12.96 -4.64 -8.55
CA ALA A 30 -12.80 -5.65 -9.57
C ALA A 30 -11.39 -6.26 -9.57
N ALA A 31 -10.33 -5.48 -9.38
CA ALA A 31 -8.96 -5.98 -9.27
C ALA A 31 -8.81 -6.89 -8.04
N VAL A 32 -9.38 -6.50 -6.89
CA VAL A 32 -9.40 -7.36 -5.68
C VAL A 32 -10.20 -8.62 -5.93
N ALA A 33 -11.39 -8.54 -6.52
CA ALA A 33 -12.23 -9.68 -6.82
C ALA A 33 -11.54 -10.67 -7.75
N ASP A 34 -10.93 -10.21 -8.85
CA ASP A 34 -10.16 -11.07 -9.79
C ASP A 34 -8.99 -11.77 -9.11
N THR A 35 -8.28 -11.08 -8.22
CA THR A 35 -7.18 -11.64 -7.47
C THR A 35 -7.67 -12.70 -6.47
N ARG A 36 -8.77 -12.45 -5.75
CA ARG A 36 -9.40 -13.42 -4.84
C ARG A 36 -9.93 -14.65 -5.58
N ASP A 37 -10.54 -14.47 -6.73
CA ASP A 37 -11.03 -15.56 -7.56
C ASP A 37 -9.90 -16.46 -8.06
N ARG A 38 -8.74 -15.90 -8.38
CA ARG A 38 -7.53 -16.67 -8.73
C ARG A 38 -7.04 -17.50 -7.56
N GLU A 39 -6.99 -16.92 -6.36
CA GLU A 39 -6.63 -17.65 -5.15
C GLU A 39 -7.59 -18.82 -4.90
N GLN A 40 -8.91 -18.57 -4.95
CA GLN A 40 -9.91 -19.61 -4.76
C GLN A 40 -9.80 -20.73 -5.82
N ARG A 41 -9.52 -20.40 -7.08
CA ARG A 41 -9.27 -21.39 -8.11
C ARG A 41 -8.05 -22.25 -7.82
N LEU A 42 -6.94 -21.64 -7.37
CA LEU A 42 -5.73 -22.37 -6.99
C LEU A 42 -5.96 -23.28 -5.78
N ARG A 43 -6.71 -22.84 -4.77
CA ARG A 43 -7.06 -23.66 -3.59
C ARG A 43 -7.81 -24.92 -3.95
N ARG A 44 -8.62 -24.92 -5.02
CA ARG A 44 -9.33 -26.13 -5.51
C ARG A 44 -8.41 -27.25 -5.98
N PHE A 45 -7.19 -26.92 -6.38
CA PHE A 45 -6.19 -27.90 -6.85
C PHE A 45 -5.22 -28.35 -5.74
N LEU A 46 -5.32 -27.77 -4.53
CA LEU A 46 -4.47 -28.14 -3.41
C LEU A 46 -5.10 -29.27 -2.59
N PRO A 47 -4.30 -30.23 -2.08
CA PRO A 47 -4.78 -31.25 -1.14
C PRO A 47 -5.46 -30.61 0.07
N PRO A 48 -6.57 -31.19 0.60
CA PRO A 48 -7.30 -30.63 1.73
C PRO A 48 -6.45 -30.37 2.98
N GLN A 49 -5.40 -31.19 3.20
CA GLN A 49 -4.47 -30.98 4.32
C GLN A 49 -3.66 -29.70 4.16
N ILE A 50 -3.25 -29.36 2.94
CA ILE A 50 -2.54 -28.13 2.61
C ILE A 50 -3.48 -26.94 2.78
N VAL A 51 -4.71 -27.03 2.26
CA VAL A 51 -5.73 -25.98 2.43
C VAL A 51 -6.00 -25.73 3.93
N ARG A 52 -6.23 -26.80 4.74
CA ARG A 52 -6.43 -26.65 6.19
C ARG A 52 -5.22 -26.11 6.94
N ARG A 53 -4.00 -26.36 6.46
CA ARG A 53 -2.78 -25.79 7.06
C ARG A 53 -2.63 -24.32 6.70
N LEU A 54 -2.97 -23.97 5.46
CA LEU A 54 -3.09 -22.59 5.03
C LEU A 54 -4.18 -21.87 5.83
N ASP A 55 -5.37 -22.44 5.96
CA ASP A 55 -6.48 -21.84 6.71
C ASP A 55 -6.19 -21.68 8.21
N ARG A 56 -5.44 -22.59 8.83
CA ARG A 56 -5.03 -22.47 10.24
C ARG A 56 -3.91 -21.48 10.48
N GLY A 57 -3.00 -21.32 9.50
CA GLY A 57 -1.95 -20.29 9.51
C GLY A 57 -2.45 -18.94 9.00
N PHE A 58 -3.55 -18.94 8.24
CA PHE A 58 -4.08 -17.83 7.46
C PHE A 58 -5.55 -17.53 7.80
N ALA A 59 -5.98 -17.87 9.00
CA ALA A 59 -7.36 -17.60 9.49
C ALA A 59 -7.71 -16.10 9.58
N ARG A 60 -6.76 -15.24 9.28
CA ARG A 60 -6.97 -13.82 8.98
C ARG A 60 -6.66 -13.59 7.51
N SER A 61 -7.58 -12.97 6.82
CA SER A 61 -7.44 -12.56 5.41
C SER A 61 -6.19 -11.67 5.26
N TYR A 62 -5.12 -12.20 4.68
CA TYR A 62 -3.93 -11.41 4.29
C TYR A 62 -4.20 -10.60 3.02
N THR A 63 -5.41 -10.15 2.84
CA THR A 63 -5.82 -9.28 1.74
C THR A 63 -6.34 -8.00 2.32
N VAL A 64 -5.98 -6.88 1.73
CA VAL A 64 -6.52 -5.58 2.16
C VAL A 64 -8.06 -5.62 2.16
N HIS A 65 -8.65 -5.01 3.18
CA HIS A 65 -10.09 -4.87 3.31
C HIS A 65 -10.67 -4.05 2.14
N PRO A 66 -11.93 -4.26 1.73
CA PRO A 66 -12.55 -3.48 0.64
C PRO A 66 -12.49 -1.96 0.84
N SER A 67 -12.66 -1.45 2.06
CA SER A 67 -12.52 -0.02 2.35
C SER A 67 -11.08 0.47 2.15
N THR A 68 -10.09 -0.30 2.59
CA THR A 68 -8.68 0.00 2.34
C THR A 68 -8.36 -0.05 0.85
N ALA A 69 -8.86 -1.05 0.12
CA ALA A 69 -8.72 -1.14 -1.34
C ALA A 69 -9.27 0.10 -2.05
N ARG A 70 -10.46 0.56 -1.66
CA ARG A 70 -11.10 1.79 -2.18
C ARG A 70 -10.23 3.02 -1.90
N SER A 71 -9.72 3.14 -0.67
CA SER A 71 -8.85 4.26 -0.28
C SER A 71 -7.54 4.27 -1.04
N LEU A 72 -6.86 3.12 -1.16
CA LEU A 72 -5.63 2.98 -1.95
C LEU A 72 -5.83 3.41 -3.40
N TYR A 73 -6.91 2.91 -4.03
CA TYR A 73 -7.22 3.26 -5.41
C TYR A 73 -7.52 4.75 -5.57
N ALA A 74 -8.42 5.31 -4.74
CA ALA A 74 -8.83 6.70 -4.82
C ALA A 74 -7.65 7.67 -4.60
N ILE A 75 -6.80 7.40 -3.59
CA ILE A 75 -5.62 8.21 -3.30
C ILE A 75 -4.60 8.11 -4.44
N ALA A 76 -4.33 6.90 -4.95
CA ALA A 76 -3.41 6.72 -6.07
C ALA A 76 -3.91 7.43 -7.34
N ARG A 77 -5.23 7.38 -7.64
CA ARG A 77 -5.84 8.13 -8.74
C ARG A 77 -5.72 9.64 -8.55
N ALA A 78 -5.97 10.13 -7.34
CA ALA A 78 -5.89 11.54 -7.00
C ALA A 78 -4.46 12.09 -7.13
N LEU A 79 -3.48 11.33 -6.63
CA LEU A 79 -2.07 11.74 -6.66
C LEU A 79 -1.42 11.60 -8.03
N ARG A 80 -1.87 10.65 -8.87
CA ARG A 80 -1.22 10.28 -10.13
C ARG A 80 0.30 10.12 -9.98
N PRO A 81 0.76 9.26 -9.08
CA PRO A 81 2.18 9.13 -8.79
C PRO A 81 2.93 8.59 -10.01
N ALA A 82 4.02 9.26 -10.41
CA ALA A 82 4.93 8.71 -11.42
C ALA A 82 5.57 7.41 -10.93
N VAL A 83 5.86 7.36 -9.63
CA VAL A 83 6.41 6.19 -8.96
C VAL A 83 5.68 5.96 -7.65
N THR A 84 5.13 4.76 -7.51
CA THR A 84 4.61 4.23 -6.24
C THR A 84 5.58 3.17 -5.72
N PHE A 85 5.90 3.23 -4.43
CA PHE A 85 6.58 2.15 -3.72
C PHE A 85 5.59 1.43 -2.80
N GLU A 86 5.73 0.12 -2.71
CA GLU A 86 5.00 -0.73 -1.80
C GLU A 86 5.98 -1.71 -1.14
N THR A 87 5.90 -1.88 0.18
CA THR A 87 6.56 -2.98 0.89
C THR A 87 5.51 -3.97 1.38
N GLY A 88 5.77 -5.29 1.17
CA GLY A 88 4.79 -6.33 1.47
C GLY A 88 3.89 -6.69 0.29
N THR A 89 4.47 -7.16 -0.79
CA THR A 89 3.71 -7.62 -1.98
C THR A 89 2.79 -8.80 -1.68
N TYR A 90 3.29 -9.78 -0.91
CA TYR A 90 2.64 -11.06 -0.60
C TYR A 90 1.98 -11.69 -1.83
N TRP A 91 0.65 -11.86 -1.87
CA TRP A 91 -0.06 -12.37 -3.05
C TRP A 91 -0.28 -11.34 -4.15
N GLY A 92 -0.12 -10.06 -3.86
CA GLY A 92 -0.23 -8.95 -4.81
C GLY A 92 -1.61 -8.29 -4.88
N TYR A 93 -2.41 -8.33 -3.80
CA TYR A 93 -3.74 -7.71 -3.80
C TYR A 93 -3.65 -6.18 -3.82
N SER A 94 -2.94 -5.59 -2.87
CA SER A 94 -2.70 -4.14 -2.81
C SER A 94 -1.92 -3.67 -4.03
N THR A 95 -0.90 -4.42 -4.45
CA THR A 95 -0.17 -4.16 -5.69
C THR A 95 -1.10 -4.08 -6.91
N ALA A 96 -2.07 -5.01 -7.03
CA ALA A 96 -3.03 -5.02 -8.14
C ALA A 96 -3.93 -3.79 -8.12
N ILE A 97 -4.32 -3.30 -6.94
CA ILE A 97 -5.13 -2.08 -6.79
C ILE A 97 -4.34 -0.84 -7.22
N LEU A 98 -3.11 -0.70 -6.73
CA LEU A 98 -2.23 0.41 -7.09
C LEU A 98 -1.89 0.39 -8.59
N ALA A 99 -1.62 -0.80 -9.15
CA ALA A 99 -1.39 -0.97 -10.58
C ALA A 99 -2.64 -0.71 -11.44
N ALA A 100 -3.85 -1.02 -10.94
CA ALA A 100 -5.09 -0.66 -11.61
C ALA A 100 -5.28 0.85 -11.67
N ALA A 101 -4.95 1.57 -10.59
CA ALA A 101 -4.97 3.03 -10.59
C ALA A 101 -3.99 3.61 -11.63
N ALA A 102 -2.75 3.09 -11.70
CA ALA A 102 -1.75 3.51 -12.68
C ALA A 102 -2.22 3.21 -14.13
N ARG A 103 -2.80 2.03 -14.37
CA ARG A 103 -3.39 1.66 -15.67
C ARG A 103 -4.50 2.62 -16.08
N ASP A 104 -5.41 2.93 -15.18
CA ASP A 104 -6.58 3.75 -15.50
C ASP A 104 -6.20 5.22 -15.73
N GLU A 105 -5.10 5.68 -15.13
CA GLU A 105 -4.48 6.96 -15.43
C GLU A 105 -3.55 6.92 -16.66
N GLN A 106 -3.23 5.73 -17.20
CA GLN A 106 -2.21 5.50 -18.22
C GLN A 106 -0.87 6.16 -17.83
N PHE A 107 -0.55 6.19 -16.54
CA PHE A 107 0.60 6.89 -15.99
C PHE A 107 1.09 6.24 -14.69
N GLY A 108 2.42 6.24 -14.52
CA GLY A 108 3.08 5.78 -13.32
C GLY A 108 3.43 4.29 -13.33
N VAL A 109 4.19 3.88 -12.33
CA VAL A 109 4.64 2.50 -12.12
C VAL A 109 4.69 2.18 -10.63
N VAL A 110 4.34 0.95 -10.28
CA VAL A 110 4.40 0.43 -8.91
C VAL A 110 5.64 -0.45 -8.76
N HIS A 111 6.58 -0.04 -7.92
CA HIS A 111 7.67 -0.88 -7.44
C HIS A 111 7.24 -1.53 -6.13
N THR A 112 7.16 -2.85 -6.09
CA THR A 112 6.74 -3.59 -4.91
C THR A 112 7.85 -4.54 -4.46
N PHE A 113 8.09 -4.58 -3.14
CA PHE A 113 9.23 -5.25 -2.50
C PHE A 113 8.74 -6.31 -1.54
N ASP A 114 9.31 -7.52 -1.64
CA ASP A 114 8.97 -8.61 -0.73
C ASP A 114 10.13 -9.59 -0.54
N LEU A 115 10.28 -10.05 0.69
CA LEU A 115 11.27 -11.08 1.04
C LEU A 115 10.96 -12.43 0.38
N TYR A 116 9.67 -12.72 0.11
CA TYR A 116 9.27 -13.98 -0.51
C TYR A 116 9.59 -14.03 -1.99
N PRO A 117 10.31 -15.08 -2.47
CA PRO A 117 10.67 -15.19 -3.89
C PRO A 117 9.48 -15.42 -4.82
N HIS A 118 8.33 -15.80 -4.27
CA HIS A 118 7.09 -16.07 -5.02
C HIS A 118 6.00 -15.01 -4.81
N ALA A 119 6.35 -13.86 -4.24
CA ALA A 119 5.41 -12.77 -4.03
C ALA A 119 4.79 -12.28 -5.35
N GLY A 120 3.58 -11.75 -5.29
CA GLY A 120 2.88 -11.16 -6.43
C GLY A 120 2.35 -12.16 -7.48
N LYS A 121 2.32 -13.46 -7.17
CA LYS A 121 1.88 -14.49 -8.13
C LYS A 121 0.41 -14.40 -8.54
N HIS A 122 -0.40 -13.65 -7.79
CA HIS A 122 -1.82 -13.46 -8.09
C HIS A 122 -2.11 -12.11 -8.78
N ILE A 123 -1.10 -11.29 -9.02
CA ILE A 123 -1.29 -10.06 -9.80
C ILE A 123 -1.79 -10.44 -11.20
N PRO A 124 -2.91 -9.84 -11.66
CA PRO A 124 -3.43 -10.07 -13.00
C PRO A 124 -2.38 -9.78 -14.08
N PRO A 125 -2.20 -10.64 -15.10
CA PRO A 125 -1.26 -10.40 -16.19
C PRO A 125 -1.47 -9.07 -16.90
N SER A 126 -2.70 -8.58 -16.99
CA SER A 126 -3.05 -7.29 -17.58
C SER A 126 -2.53 -6.08 -16.79
N LEU A 127 -2.16 -6.26 -15.52
CA LEU A 127 -1.60 -5.22 -14.67
C LEU A 127 -0.06 -5.27 -14.59
N MET A 128 0.55 -6.36 -15.02
CA MET A 128 2.02 -6.52 -14.97
C MET A 128 2.82 -5.42 -15.71
N PRO A 129 2.33 -4.81 -16.80
CA PRO A 129 3.03 -3.68 -17.42
C PRO A 129 3.28 -2.50 -16.47
N TRP A 130 2.41 -2.34 -15.45
CA TRP A 130 2.45 -1.27 -14.46
C TRP A 130 3.20 -1.64 -13.17
N VAL A 131 3.82 -2.84 -13.11
CA VAL A 131 4.44 -3.38 -11.89
C VAL A 131 5.92 -3.71 -12.12
N ARG A 132 6.74 -3.45 -11.11
CA ARG A 132 8.13 -3.90 -10.99
C ARG A 132 8.25 -4.66 -9.68
N LEU A 133 8.43 -5.98 -9.77
CA LEU A 133 8.53 -6.87 -8.62
C LEU A 133 9.99 -7.03 -8.19
N HIS A 134 10.28 -6.68 -6.93
CA HIS A 134 11.57 -6.89 -6.27
C HIS A 134 11.39 -7.95 -5.18
N ARG A 135 11.90 -9.15 -5.42
CA ARG A 135 11.64 -10.35 -4.61
C ARG A 135 12.90 -10.95 -4.03
N GLY A 136 12.75 -11.67 -2.90
CA GLY A 136 13.82 -12.46 -2.31
C GLY A 136 14.83 -11.65 -1.51
N GLN A 137 14.55 -10.38 -1.24
CA GLN A 137 15.36 -9.49 -0.41
C GLN A 137 14.45 -8.67 0.49
N ALA A 138 14.96 -8.31 1.67
CA ALA A 138 14.26 -7.36 2.52
C ALA A 138 14.07 -6.02 1.79
N ALA A 139 12.97 -5.34 2.04
CA ALA A 139 12.68 -4.06 1.39
C ALA A 139 13.79 -3.02 1.67
N THR A 140 14.32 -2.99 2.89
CA THR A 140 15.44 -2.12 3.29
C THR A 140 16.72 -2.33 2.47
N ASP A 141 16.93 -3.54 1.96
CA ASP A 141 18.12 -3.89 1.16
C ASP A 141 17.88 -3.64 -0.34
N ALA A 142 16.64 -3.86 -0.80
CA ALA A 142 16.29 -3.74 -2.22
C ALA A 142 15.95 -2.29 -2.65
N MET A 143 15.27 -1.52 -1.79
CA MET A 143 14.86 -0.14 -2.11
C MET A 143 16.01 0.80 -2.49
N PRO A 144 17.20 0.79 -1.82
CA PRO A 144 18.27 1.72 -2.14
C PRO A 144 18.71 1.68 -3.60
N ALA A 145 18.79 0.51 -4.21
CA ALA A 145 19.18 0.35 -5.61
C ALA A 145 18.21 1.05 -6.57
N VAL A 146 16.91 1.04 -6.25
CA VAL A 146 15.87 1.69 -7.05
C VAL A 146 15.82 3.19 -6.78
N LEU A 147 15.97 3.61 -5.52
CA LEU A 147 15.93 5.00 -5.08
C LEU A 147 17.07 5.87 -5.66
N HIS A 148 18.15 5.26 -6.16
CA HIS A 148 19.18 5.99 -6.90
C HIS A 148 18.65 6.62 -8.19
N THR A 149 17.60 6.07 -8.79
CA THR A 149 17.10 6.48 -10.11
C THR A 149 15.71 7.09 -10.07
N VAL A 150 14.93 6.83 -9.03
CA VAL A 150 13.54 7.29 -8.92
C VAL A 150 13.24 7.86 -7.54
N ARG A 151 12.21 8.71 -7.48
CA ARG A 151 11.68 9.28 -6.24
C ARG A 151 10.20 8.96 -6.13
N PRO A 152 9.76 8.12 -5.16
CA PRO A 152 8.35 7.81 -4.99
C PRO A 152 7.59 9.03 -4.45
N SER A 153 6.42 9.28 -5.04
CA SER A 153 5.45 10.25 -4.54
C SER A 153 4.28 9.60 -3.78
N LEU A 154 4.19 8.27 -3.86
CA LEU A 154 3.33 7.46 -3.01
C LEU A 154 4.15 6.29 -2.47
N PHE A 155 4.12 6.09 -1.15
CA PHE A 155 4.68 4.92 -0.50
C PHE A 155 3.59 4.22 0.32
N PHE A 156 3.38 2.93 0.10
CA PHE A 156 2.49 2.08 0.89
C PHE A 156 3.31 1.07 1.69
N GLN A 157 3.29 1.22 3.01
CA GLN A 157 3.98 0.35 3.95
C GLN A 157 3.01 -0.73 4.45
N ASP A 158 3.26 -2.00 4.10
CA ASP A 158 2.43 -3.17 4.44
C ASP A 158 3.26 -4.45 4.61
N SER A 159 4.52 -4.34 5.05
CA SER A 159 5.42 -5.49 5.18
C SER A 159 5.58 -5.96 6.62
N VAL A 160 6.02 -5.09 7.50
CA VAL A 160 6.27 -5.32 8.93
C VAL A 160 5.38 -4.39 9.74
N HIS A 161 4.92 -4.88 10.91
CA HIS A 161 3.95 -4.16 11.73
C HIS A 161 4.50 -3.92 13.15
N ASP A 162 5.81 -3.81 13.26
CA ASP A 162 6.49 -3.41 14.50
C ASP A 162 7.25 -2.09 14.31
N TYR A 163 7.49 -1.41 15.42
CA TYR A 163 8.12 -0.08 15.42
C TYR A 163 9.48 -0.05 14.69
N GLN A 164 10.35 -1.02 14.97
CA GLN A 164 11.73 -1.02 14.45
C GLN A 164 11.74 -1.29 12.94
N GLY A 165 10.93 -2.22 12.49
CA GLY A 165 10.83 -2.59 11.08
C GLY A 165 10.26 -1.44 10.24
N VAL A 166 9.13 -0.86 10.66
CA VAL A 166 8.53 0.29 9.96
C VAL A 166 9.50 1.47 9.93
N LEU A 167 10.12 1.79 11.06
CA LEU A 167 11.08 2.90 11.14
C LEU A 167 12.31 2.65 10.27
N ALA A 168 12.78 1.41 10.15
CA ALA A 168 13.90 1.06 9.27
C ALA A 168 13.55 1.30 7.79
N GLU A 169 12.35 0.90 7.35
CA GLU A 169 11.87 1.18 5.98
C GLU A 169 11.72 2.69 5.72
N LEU A 170 11.14 3.42 6.68
CA LEU A 170 10.99 4.88 6.58
C LEU A 170 12.36 5.58 6.47
N ARG A 171 13.36 5.18 7.25
CA ARG A 171 14.72 5.75 7.17
C ARG A 171 15.36 5.58 5.79
N VAL A 172 15.01 4.52 5.09
CA VAL A 172 15.50 4.28 3.72
C VAL A 172 14.76 5.14 2.71
N VAL A 173 13.42 5.20 2.80
CA VAL A 173 12.61 5.84 1.74
C VAL A 173 12.44 7.34 1.95
N GLN A 174 12.31 7.81 3.18
CA GLN A 174 11.97 9.21 3.52
C GLN A 174 12.92 10.23 2.88
N PRO A 175 14.26 10.08 2.88
CA PRO A 175 15.16 11.05 2.25
C PRO A 175 15.01 11.14 0.73
N CYS A 176 14.38 10.12 0.13
CA CYS A 176 14.20 9.98 -1.32
C CYS A 176 12.76 10.24 -1.78
N LEU A 177 11.83 10.55 -0.88
CA LEU A 177 10.47 10.89 -1.25
C LEU A 177 10.44 12.15 -2.14
N ALA A 178 9.54 12.16 -3.10
CA ALA A 178 9.28 13.36 -3.89
C ALA A 178 8.63 14.46 -3.04
N ALA A 179 8.77 15.71 -3.44
CA ALA A 179 8.08 16.82 -2.79
C ALA A 179 6.57 16.58 -2.84
N GLY A 180 5.88 16.77 -1.71
CA GLY A 180 4.45 16.53 -1.60
C GLY A 180 4.05 15.05 -1.57
N ALA A 181 4.97 14.15 -1.28
CA ALA A 181 4.70 12.72 -1.20
C ALA A 181 3.66 12.38 -0.12
N VAL A 182 2.97 11.27 -0.35
CA VAL A 182 2.06 10.65 0.62
C VAL A 182 2.60 9.28 1.01
N VAL A 183 2.53 8.95 2.28
CA VAL A 183 2.83 7.65 2.83
C VAL A 183 1.56 7.06 3.43
N LEU A 184 1.24 5.82 3.05
CA LEU A 184 0.12 5.05 3.58
C LEU A 184 0.65 3.89 4.41
N PHE A 185 -0.04 3.55 5.49
CA PHE A 185 0.33 2.49 6.41
C PHE A 185 -0.85 1.55 6.62
N HIS A 186 -0.64 0.26 6.37
CA HIS A 186 -1.57 -0.77 6.80
C HIS A 186 -1.35 -1.10 8.30
N ASP A 187 -2.31 -1.80 8.92
CA ASP A 187 -2.25 -2.16 10.35
C ASP A 187 -1.98 -0.96 11.29
N PHE A 188 -2.56 0.19 10.99
CA PHE A 188 -2.31 1.43 11.72
C PHE A 188 -2.89 1.45 13.15
N VAL A 189 -3.66 0.40 13.51
CA VAL A 189 -4.10 0.17 14.89
C VAL A 189 -2.94 -0.33 15.78
N VAL A 190 -1.87 -0.84 15.19
CA VAL A 190 -0.70 -1.34 15.94
C VAL A 190 0.11 -0.14 16.42
N ASP A 191 0.23 0.02 17.73
CA ASP A 191 0.93 1.16 18.35
C ASP A 191 2.34 1.37 17.78
N GLY A 192 3.04 0.28 17.43
CA GLY A 192 4.37 0.35 16.81
C GLY A 192 4.38 1.03 15.45
N VAL A 193 3.37 0.78 14.60
CA VAL A 193 3.24 1.37 13.26
C VAL A 193 2.95 2.87 13.38
N LEU A 194 1.98 3.24 14.21
CA LEU A 194 1.64 4.65 14.46
C LEU A 194 2.83 5.43 14.99
N GLN A 195 3.52 4.91 16.01
CA GLN A 195 4.67 5.60 16.60
C GLN A 195 5.83 5.73 15.60
N ALA A 196 6.09 4.70 14.80
CA ALA A 196 7.11 4.75 13.76
C ALA A 196 6.77 5.77 12.65
N ALA A 197 5.50 5.92 12.30
CA ALA A 197 5.06 6.92 11.34
C ALA A 197 5.32 8.34 11.85
N ILE A 198 5.02 8.62 13.14
CA ILE A 198 5.25 9.93 13.77
C ILE A 198 6.76 10.21 13.84
N ASP A 199 7.55 9.27 14.35
CA ASP A 199 8.99 9.46 14.56
C ASP A 199 9.80 9.48 13.26
N GLY A 200 9.37 8.69 12.27
CA GLY A 200 10.02 8.59 10.96
C GLY A 200 9.64 9.72 9.99
N LEU A 201 8.52 10.41 10.23
CA LEU A 201 7.98 11.46 9.37
C LEU A 201 7.57 12.70 10.19
N PRO A 202 8.50 13.32 10.94
CA PRO A 202 8.15 14.35 11.94
C PRO A 202 7.53 15.61 11.35
N GLU A 203 7.75 15.89 10.06
CA GLU A 203 7.18 17.07 9.38
C GLU A 203 5.88 16.77 8.63
N PHE A 204 5.45 15.50 8.60
CA PHE A 204 4.26 15.10 7.89
C PHE A 204 3.01 15.27 8.77
N PHE A 205 1.91 15.63 8.15
CA PHE A 205 0.61 15.53 8.80
C PHE A 205 0.19 14.06 8.85
N VAL A 206 0.00 13.50 10.03
CA VAL A 206 -0.37 12.08 10.25
C VAL A 206 -1.81 11.98 10.70
N ALA A 207 -2.59 11.10 10.06
CA ALA A 207 -3.99 10.85 10.36
C ALA A 207 -4.38 9.37 10.14
N ARG A 208 -5.55 8.97 10.64
CA ARG A 208 -6.23 7.74 10.25
C ARG A 208 -7.26 8.05 9.18
N ILE A 209 -7.43 7.12 8.25
CA ILE A 209 -8.55 7.16 7.30
C ILE A 209 -9.69 6.35 7.89
N ALA A 210 -10.83 6.99 8.10
CA ALA A 210 -12.04 6.36 8.61
C ALA A 210 -12.53 5.26 7.65
N GLY A 211 -12.91 4.13 8.20
CA GLY A 211 -13.39 2.97 7.43
C GLY A 211 -13.74 1.81 8.36
N ASP A 212 -14.31 0.77 7.78
CA ASP A 212 -14.71 -0.46 8.48
C ASP A 212 -13.60 -1.53 8.52
N ASP A 213 -12.39 -1.19 8.06
CA ASP A 213 -11.23 -2.05 8.18
C ASP A 213 -10.75 -2.12 9.64
N PRO A 214 -10.81 -3.28 10.30
CA PRO A 214 -10.34 -3.42 11.67
C PRO A 214 -8.83 -3.19 11.81
N GLN A 215 -8.06 -3.30 10.74
CA GLN A 215 -6.62 -3.05 10.74
C GLN A 215 -6.28 -1.57 10.51
N GLN A 216 -7.24 -0.81 10.05
CA GLN A 216 -7.17 0.63 9.77
C GLN A 216 -6.06 1.02 8.78
N LEU A 217 -6.32 2.05 8.01
CA LEU A 217 -5.36 2.67 7.12
C LEU A 217 -4.88 3.99 7.71
N GLY A 218 -3.58 4.13 7.89
CA GLY A 218 -2.94 5.39 8.24
C GLY A 218 -2.47 6.15 7.01
N ILE A 219 -2.39 7.48 7.13
CA ILE A 219 -1.86 8.36 6.10
C ILE A 219 -0.92 9.38 6.72
N ALA A 220 0.22 9.61 6.08
CA ALA A 220 1.11 10.72 6.35
C ALA A 220 1.29 11.55 5.08
N ILE A 221 1.09 12.86 5.17
CA ILE A 221 1.08 13.79 4.04
C ILE A 221 2.20 14.80 4.24
N ALA A 222 3.12 14.86 3.28
CA ALA A 222 4.23 15.83 3.30
C ALA A 222 3.73 17.28 3.25
N PRO A 223 4.45 18.24 3.83
CA PRO A 223 4.16 19.66 3.65
C PRO A 223 4.13 20.04 2.18
N GLY A 224 3.11 20.81 1.79
CA GLY A 224 2.98 21.28 0.41
C GLY A 224 2.52 20.23 -0.61
N ALA A 225 2.01 19.09 -0.17
CA ALA A 225 1.37 18.13 -1.04
C ALA A 225 0.30 18.83 -1.88
N ARG A 226 0.48 18.83 -3.20
CA ARG A 226 -0.47 19.38 -4.18
C ARG A 226 -0.50 18.45 -5.36
N LEU A 227 -1.70 18.24 -5.91
CA LEU A 227 -1.82 17.55 -7.18
C LEU A 227 -1.09 18.35 -8.26
N THR A 228 -0.15 17.71 -8.94
CA THR A 228 0.32 18.20 -10.24
C THR A 228 -0.79 17.88 -11.23
N ARG A 229 -1.53 18.91 -11.64
CA ARG A 229 -2.49 18.81 -12.76
C ARG A 229 -1.76 18.56 -14.06
#